data_783add4fdb7433e36bb54afdcbcf2890
#
_entry.id   783add4fdb7433e36bb54afdcbcf2890
#
_cell.length_a   1.000
_cell.length_b   1.000
_cell.length_c   1.000
_cell.angle_alpha   90.00
_cell.angle_beta   90.00
_cell.angle_gamma   90.00
#
_symmetry.space_group_name_H-M   'P 1'
#
loop_
_entity.id
_entity.type
_entity.pdbx_description
1 polymer ?
#
loop_
_entity_poly.entity_id
_entity_poly.type
_entity_poly.pdbx_seq_one_letter_code
_entity_poly.pdbx_strand_id
1 'polypeptide(L)'
;MTGETICDLLRPLIGKSGTIFLMVSRIGQIGFATNENRKLTGVDVRGDGLVQLERDAGWTVIDPAEVVAVAWSGDPEQSAGQFL
;
A
#
# COMPACT_ATOMS: atom_id res chain seq x y z
N MET A 1 7.16 6.27 -9.93
CA MET A 1 7.05 4.85 -10.33
C MET A 1 5.94 4.69 -11.36
N THR A 2 5.96 3.59 -12.09
CA THR A 2 4.80 3.24 -12.93
C THR A 2 3.69 2.65 -12.07
N GLY A 3 2.46 2.73 -12.56
CA GLY A 3 1.32 2.12 -11.87
C GLY A 3 1.47 0.61 -11.73
N GLU A 4 1.99 -0.04 -12.75
CA GLU A 4 2.23 -1.49 -12.73
C GLU A 4 3.24 -1.88 -11.66
N THR A 5 4.32 -1.12 -11.52
CA THR A 5 5.34 -1.37 -10.49
C THR A 5 4.72 -1.26 -9.10
N ILE A 6 3.92 -0.21 -8.86
CA ILE A 6 3.25 -0.03 -7.56
C ILE A 6 2.30 -1.21 -7.29
N CYS A 7 1.51 -1.61 -8.28
CA CYS A 7 0.61 -2.75 -8.13
C CYS A 7 1.37 -4.04 -7.82
N ASP A 8 2.48 -4.29 -8.51
CA ASP A 8 3.29 -5.49 -8.27
C ASP A 8 3.90 -5.51 -6.86
N LEU A 9 4.29 -4.35 -6.34
CA LEU A 9 4.82 -4.24 -4.98
C LEU A 9 3.74 -4.43 -3.93
N LEU A 10 2.51 -3.98 -4.18
CA LEU A 10 1.45 -3.98 -3.18
C LEU A 10 0.58 -5.25 -3.20
N ARG A 11 0.47 -5.94 -4.32
CA ARG A 11 -0.35 -7.16 -4.40
C ARG A 11 0.01 -8.22 -3.36
N PRO A 12 1.30 -8.51 -3.09
CA PRO A 12 1.64 -9.47 -2.04
C PRO A 12 1.18 -9.06 -0.64
N LEU A 13 0.84 -7.80 -0.44
CA LEU A 13 0.42 -7.26 0.85
C LEU A 13 -1.10 -7.36 1.07
N ILE A 14 -1.85 -7.75 0.04
CA ILE A 14 -3.30 -7.93 0.16
C ILE A 14 -3.59 -8.95 1.24
N GLY A 15 -4.45 -8.59 2.18
CA GLY A 15 -4.84 -9.44 3.30
C GLY A 15 -3.87 -9.45 4.47
N LYS A 16 -2.71 -8.81 4.37
CA LYS A 16 -1.73 -8.77 5.46
C LYS A 16 -1.94 -7.56 6.37
N SER A 17 -1.61 -7.72 7.65
CA SER A 17 -1.65 -6.64 8.63
C SER A 17 -0.31 -5.93 8.74
N GLY A 18 -0.34 -4.62 8.79
CA GLY A 18 0.86 -3.79 8.88
C GLY A 18 0.59 -2.36 8.47
N THR A 19 1.61 -1.68 7.99
CA THR A 19 1.48 -0.32 7.48
C THR A 19 2.23 -0.20 6.15
N ILE A 20 1.54 0.32 5.15
CA ILE A 20 2.12 0.64 3.85
C ILE A 20 2.47 2.12 3.85
N PHE A 21 3.69 2.45 3.49
CA PHE A 21 4.17 3.83 3.39
C PHE A 21 4.46 4.15 1.93
N LEU A 22 3.90 5.26 1.44
CA LEU A 22 4.21 5.79 0.12
C LEU A 22 4.90 7.14 0.30
N MET A 23 6.08 7.28 -0.29
CA MET A 23 6.78 8.56 -0.34
C MET A 23 6.33 9.28 -1.60
N VAL A 24 5.67 10.41 -1.42
CA VAL A 24 5.09 11.20 -2.51
C VAL A 24 5.86 12.51 -2.63
N SER A 25 6.29 12.86 -3.85
CA SER A 25 7.28 13.92 -4.09
C SER A 25 6.92 15.31 -3.58
N ARG A 26 5.64 15.65 -3.44
CA ARG A 26 5.22 16.99 -2.99
C ARG A 26 4.59 16.99 -1.61
N ILE A 27 4.08 15.86 -1.19
CA ILE A 27 3.32 15.73 0.06
C ILE A 27 4.20 15.14 1.16
N GLY A 28 5.19 14.34 0.78
CA GLY A 28 6.02 13.60 1.72
C GLY A 28 5.49 12.18 1.91
N GLN A 29 5.42 11.72 3.14
CA GLN A 29 5.03 10.34 3.42
C GLN A 29 3.54 10.22 3.69
N ILE A 30 2.91 9.25 3.04
CA ILE A 30 1.52 8.85 3.32
C ILE A 30 1.55 7.43 3.85
N GLY A 31 0.90 7.20 4.99
CA GLY A 31 0.81 5.87 5.59
C GLY A 31 -0.60 5.30 5.51
N PHE A 32 -0.69 4.01 5.23
CA PHE A 32 -1.95 3.27 5.23
C PHE A 32 -1.83 2.10 6.20
N ALA A 33 -2.50 2.19 7.34
CA ALA A 33 -2.56 1.07 8.27
C ALA A 33 -3.50 -0.01 7.70
N THR A 34 -3.03 -1.23 7.69
CA THR A 34 -3.83 -2.39 7.28
C THR A 34 -3.95 -3.33 8.47
N ASN A 35 -5.14 -3.48 9.01
CA ASN A 35 -5.43 -4.36 10.13
C ASN A 35 -6.67 -5.20 9.82
N GLU A 36 -7.17 -5.94 10.80
CA GLU A 36 -8.31 -6.84 10.59
C GLU A 36 -9.54 -6.16 9.97
N ASN A 37 -9.74 -4.86 10.25
CA ASN A 37 -10.89 -4.10 9.77
C ASN A 37 -10.57 -3.22 8.56
N ARG A 38 -9.30 -3.18 8.14
CA ARG A 38 -8.85 -2.27 7.06
C ARG A 38 -7.81 -2.93 6.17
N LYS A 39 -8.00 -4.19 5.86
CA LYS A 39 -7.08 -4.90 4.97
C LYS A 39 -7.13 -4.31 3.58
N LEU A 40 -5.97 -4.31 2.94
CA LEU A 40 -5.90 -4.04 1.51
C LEU A 40 -6.60 -5.21 0.80
N THR A 41 -7.59 -4.91 -0.01
CA THR A 41 -8.39 -5.91 -0.72
C THR A 41 -8.12 -5.93 -2.22
N GLY A 42 -7.58 -4.84 -2.76
CA GLY A 42 -7.28 -4.77 -4.17
C GLY A 42 -6.36 -3.60 -4.49
N VAL A 43 -5.63 -3.72 -5.57
CA VAL A 43 -4.81 -2.66 -6.12
C VAL A 43 -4.78 -2.82 -7.64
N ASP A 44 -5.18 -1.75 -8.36
CA ASP A 44 -5.29 -1.78 -9.82
C ASP A 44 -4.89 -0.45 -10.44
N VAL A 45 -4.39 -0.53 -11.67
CA VAL A 45 -4.18 0.65 -12.51
C VAL A 45 -5.50 0.99 -13.19
N ARG A 46 -5.97 2.21 -13.00
CA ARG A 46 -7.20 2.70 -13.63
C ARG A 46 -6.95 3.04 -15.10
N GLY A 47 -8.05 3.19 -15.85
CA GLY A 47 -7.97 3.60 -17.25
C GLY A 47 -7.36 4.98 -17.48
N ASP A 48 -7.36 5.84 -16.45
CA ASP A 48 -6.73 7.17 -16.49
C ASP A 48 -5.24 7.14 -16.08
N GLY A 49 -4.69 5.96 -15.81
CA GLY A 49 -3.29 5.79 -15.41
C GLY A 49 -3.04 5.94 -13.92
N LEU A 50 -4.02 6.32 -13.13
CA LEU A 50 -3.90 6.41 -11.68
C LEU A 50 -4.02 5.02 -11.07
N VAL A 51 -3.52 4.87 -9.85
CA VAL A 51 -3.59 3.60 -9.10
C VAL A 51 -4.65 3.72 -8.03
N GLN A 52 -5.57 2.75 -8.00
CA GLN A 52 -6.60 2.67 -6.99
C GLN A 52 -6.26 1.57 -6.00
N LEU A 53 -6.19 1.94 -4.73
CA LEU A 53 -5.99 1.04 -3.60
C LEU A 53 -7.35 0.84 -2.93
N GLU A 54 -7.80 -0.40 -2.85
CA GLU A 54 -9.07 -0.72 -2.20
C GLU A 54 -8.81 -1.37 -0.85
N ARG A 55 -9.60 -0.99 0.14
CA ARG A 55 -9.57 -1.54 1.49
C ARG A 55 -11.00 -1.81 1.94
N ASP A 56 -11.16 -2.57 3.02
CA ASP A 56 -12.48 -2.92 3.54
C ASP A 56 -13.36 -1.70 3.83
N ALA A 57 -12.75 -0.59 4.25
CA ALA A 57 -13.49 0.61 4.67
C ALA A 57 -13.50 1.72 3.61
N GLY A 58 -12.92 1.51 2.44
CA GLY A 58 -12.89 2.54 1.40
C GLY A 58 -11.78 2.35 0.39
N TRP A 59 -11.49 3.39 -0.35
CA TRP A 59 -10.47 3.34 -1.40
C TRP A 59 -9.66 4.64 -1.40
N THR A 60 -8.47 4.56 -2.01
CA THR A 60 -7.60 5.72 -2.22
C THR A 60 -7.05 5.66 -3.64
N VAL A 61 -7.00 6.80 -4.30
CA VAL A 61 -6.42 6.92 -5.65
C VAL A 61 -5.17 7.76 -5.56
N ILE A 62 -4.08 7.27 -6.15
CA ILE A 62 -2.80 7.95 -6.17
C ILE A 62 -2.28 8.10 -7.59
N ASP A 63 -1.48 9.13 -7.82
CA ASP A 63 -0.76 9.32 -9.08
C ASP A 63 0.59 8.60 -8.97
N PRO A 64 0.82 7.52 -9.73
CA PRO A 64 2.06 6.75 -9.64
C PRO A 64 3.29 7.56 -10.02
N ALA A 65 3.15 8.59 -10.87
CA ALA A 65 4.28 9.45 -11.26
C ALA A 65 4.82 10.25 -10.07
N GLU A 66 4.01 10.52 -9.06
CA GLU A 66 4.43 11.26 -7.87
C GLU A 66 5.01 10.35 -6.77
N VAL A 67 4.90 9.03 -6.91
CA VAL A 67 5.42 8.09 -5.92
C VAL A 67 6.88 7.78 -6.21
N VAL A 68 7.75 8.04 -5.25
CA VAL A 68 9.19 7.83 -5.39
C VAL A 68 9.71 6.63 -4.59
N ALA A 69 8.94 6.16 -3.59
CA ALA A 69 9.32 4.99 -2.80
C ALA A 69 8.07 4.35 -2.19
N VAL A 70 8.17 3.04 -1.98
CA VAL A 70 7.15 2.25 -1.29
C VAL A 70 7.86 1.47 -0.20
N ALA A 71 7.31 1.49 1.00
CA ALA A 71 7.81 0.70 2.12
C ALA A 71 6.65 0.01 2.82
N TRP A 72 6.95 -1.09 3.49
CA TRP A 72 5.97 -1.81 4.28
C TRP A 72 6.58 -2.25 5.60
N SER A 73 5.82 -2.05 6.68
CA SER A 73 6.19 -2.52 7.99
C SER A 73 5.11 -3.49 8.46
N GLY A 74 5.50 -4.70 8.77
CA GLY A 74 4.58 -5.72 9.25
C GLY A 74 4.07 -5.40 10.65
N ASP A 75 3.01 -6.12 11.05
CA ASP A 75 2.48 -6.04 12.39
C ASP A 75 3.59 -6.44 13.40
N PRO A 76 3.78 -5.68 14.49
CA PRO A 76 4.82 -6.00 15.48
C PRO A 76 4.72 -7.42 16.04
N GLU A 77 3.53 -7.96 16.24
CA GLU A 77 3.36 -9.33 16.72
C GLU A 77 3.84 -10.34 15.69
N GLN A 78 3.56 -10.11 14.42
CA GLN A 78 4.05 -10.97 13.34
C GLN A 78 5.57 -10.89 13.22
N SER A 79 6.12 -9.68 13.34
CA SER A 79 7.57 -9.48 13.30
C SER A 79 8.27 -10.19 14.45
N ALA A 80 7.72 -10.09 15.67
CA ALA A 80 8.25 -10.81 16.83
C ALA A 80 8.22 -12.32 16.61
N GLY A 81 7.14 -12.84 16.03
CA GLY A 81 7.01 -14.25 15.70
C GLY A 81 8.07 -14.75 14.72
N GLN A 82 8.53 -13.91 13.84
CA GLN A 82 9.56 -14.26 12.85
C GLN A 82 10.94 -14.44 13.46
N PHE A 83 11.21 -13.83 14.59
CA PHE A 83 12.50 -13.92 15.28
C PHE A 83 12.56 -15.07 16.28
N LEU A 84 11.43 -15.64 16.58
CA LEU A 84 11.36 -16.77 17.49
C LEU A 84 11.46 -18.10 16.76
#